data_a207fd1d48ddc133d5f3d4951fea5b71
#
_entry.id   a207fd1d48ddc133d5f3d4951fea5b71
#
_cell.length_a   1.000
_cell.length_b   1.000
_cell.length_c   1.000
_cell.angle_alpha   90.00
_cell.angle_beta   90.00
_cell.angle_gamma   90.00
#
_symmetry.space_group_name_H-M   'P 1'
#
loop_
_entity.id
_entity.type
_entity.pdbx_description
1 polymer ?
#
loop_
_entity_poly.entity_id
_entity_poly.type
_entity_poly.pdbx_seq_one_letter_code
_entity_poly.pdbx_strand_id
1 'polypeptide(L)'
;VDRIHIRTIRRFALKKKLVLATAIVTGSAWLLAATPSTHQVAGDPAIPKRVPAVFPAGWRFPAGSRATFAPHAIVASNNRLAAQVGAQMMRQGGNAVDAAVATGFALAVTFPEAGNLGGGGYMVIRMADGRTDALDYRETAPLAATRDMYVGANGKLNGESTIGPKASGVPGAVAGMIEAHRKYGVLPISRVLAPAIGLASEGFIVDSTLNRSLASEKYRIGGFAGKSVFFPNGAPPAIGSRFVQPQLARTLRLIASSGSRDFYRGSIADSIVAEMRRNGGLITKEDLARYQPVWRQPLRSSYRGYSLISMPPSSSGGTTITEMMNILEAYGPTSPFGSAERIHALASASQRAFIDRNSKLGDPAFVRIPLSTLTSKGYARAVAKTISRDHADATTRLASQLREGNETTHYSVVDGAGNAVATTTTLNDLYGSGVFVSGAGFFLNDEMDDFTARPGTPNMYGLIQGAANSIAPGKRMLSAMSPTIVLDPRGNLLLVTGARGGPRIISATSQIILNVIDHRMSLFDAMSAPRIHHQSLPDSIGVETGGIERSVLERLTQMGHYVYDLRGIASAASIMRVKGGYEGMDDPRSHGGAVGF
;
A
#
# COMPACT_ATOMS: atom_id res chain seq x y z
N VAL A 1 2.11 -18.27 66.43
CA VAL A 1 2.77 -17.40 67.44
C VAL A 1 2.80 -16.01 66.74
N ASP A 2 1.75 -15.28 67.06
CA ASP A 2 1.64 -14.00 67.80
C ASP A 2 2.30 -12.78 67.06
N ARG A 3 1.73 -11.64 66.93
CA ARG A 3 0.57 -10.81 67.42
C ARG A 3 0.63 -9.50 66.60
N ILE A 4 -0.46 -9.07 66.03
CA ILE A 4 -1.32 -7.91 66.37
C ILE A 4 -0.58 -6.63 66.80
N HIS A 5 -0.78 -5.49 66.10
CA HIS A 5 -1.19 -4.22 66.72
C HIS A 5 -1.93 -3.29 65.76
N ILE A 6 -3.16 -2.97 66.11
CA ILE A 6 -4.08 -1.94 65.59
C ILE A 6 -3.84 -0.65 66.39
N ARG A 7 -3.93 0.52 65.74
CA ARG A 7 -4.41 1.81 66.33
C ARG A 7 -4.71 2.78 65.19
N THR A 8 -5.93 3.06 64.90
CA THR A 8 -6.94 3.96 65.53
C THR A 8 -6.86 5.42 65.08
N ILE A 9 -7.84 5.77 64.33
CA ILE A 9 -8.63 6.98 64.04
C ILE A 9 -8.30 8.26 64.85
N ARG A 10 -8.28 9.42 64.16
CA ARG A 10 -8.93 10.64 64.67
C ARG A 10 -9.47 11.54 63.55
N ARG A 11 -10.80 11.73 63.61
CA ARG A 11 -11.57 12.81 62.96
C ARG A 11 -11.29 14.14 63.68
N PHE A 12 -11.26 15.25 62.92
CA PHE A 12 -11.64 16.57 63.42
C PHE A 12 -12.47 17.31 62.40
N ALA A 13 -13.72 17.57 62.73
CA ALA A 13 -14.61 18.54 62.11
C ALA A 13 -14.63 19.77 63.02
N LEU A 14 -14.68 20.97 62.44
CA LEU A 14 -15.40 22.15 63.00
C LEU A 14 -15.26 23.36 62.05
N LYS A 15 -16.34 23.78 61.57
CA LYS A 15 -17.30 24.90 61.89
C LYS A 15 -17.22 26.07 60.91
N LYS A 16 -18.41 26.30 60.36
CA LYS A 16 -18.91 27.46 59.63
C LYS A 16 -18.64 28.78 60.35
N LYS A 17 -18.33 29.86 59.60
CA LYS A 17 -18.86 31.21 59.86
C LYS A 17 -19.23 31.89 58.55
N LEU A 18 -20.51 32.25 58.48
CA LEU A 18 -21.19 33.06 57.48
C LEU A 18 -20.94 34.53 57.84
N VAL A 19 -20.49 35.34 56.87
CA VAL A 19 -20.58 36.80 56.97
C VAL A 19 -21.21 37.28 55.65
N LEU A 20 -22.41 37.81 55.81
CA LEU A 20 -23.20 38.49 54.78
C LEU A 20 -22.70 39.94 54.69
N ALA A 21 -22.22 40.37 53.53
CA ALA A 21 -22.02 41.79 53.25
C ALA A 21 -22.74 42.12 51.93
N THR A 22 -23.83 42.87 52.04
CA THR A 22 -24.62 43.43 50.96
C THR A 22 -23.88 44.64 50.39
N ALA A 23 -23.50 44.61 49.11
CA ALA A 23 -23.08 45.79 48.39
C ALA A 23 -23.89 45.88 47.07
N ILE A 24 -24.73 46.89 47.01
CA ILE A 24 -25.47 47.32 45.83
C ILE A 24 -24.43 47.96 44.91
N VAL A 25 -24.26 47.46 43.69
CA VAL A 25 -23.56 48.17 42.60
C VAL A 25 -24.44 48.12 41.35
N THR A 26 -24.77 49.28 40.91
CA THR A 26 -25.53 49.69 39.75
C THR A 26 -25.00 49.05 38.44
N GLY A 27 -25.91 48.59 37.61
CA GLY A 27 -25.65 48.00 36.32
C GLY A 27 -25.05 48.95 35.32
N SER A 28 -24.03 48.46 34.63
CA SER A 28 -23.64 48.93 33.29
C SER A 28 -23.44 47.70 32.45
N ALA A 29 -24.41 47.41 31.62
CA ALA A 29 -24.35 46.32 30.62
C ALA A 29 -23.34 46.73 29.54
N TRP A 30 -22.16 46.11 29.57
CA TRP A 30 -21.25 46.09 28.42
C TRP A 30 -21.63 44.84 27.60
N LEU A 31 -22.35 45.07 26.48
CA LEU A 31 -22.44 44.11 25.38
C LEU A 31 -21.03 43.98 24.79
N LEU A 32 -20.31 42.97 25.21
CA LEU A 32 -19.17 42.45 24.45
C LEU A 32 -19.73 41.76 23.20
N ALA A 33 -19.79 42.49 22.10
CA ALA A 33 -19.94 41.92 20.79
C ALA A 33 -18.75 40.95 20.55
N ALA A 34 -19.01 39.66 20.63
CA ALA A 34 -18.07 38.65 20.15
C ALA A 34 -17.92 38.84 18.63
N THR A 35 -16.86 39.54 18.23
CA THR A 35 -16.42 39.53 16.84
C THR A 35 -16.07 38.08 16.51
N PRO A 36 -16.63 37.49 15.46
CA PRO A 36 -16.19 36.21 15.00
C PRO A 36 -14.70 36.33 14.65
N SER A 37 -13.85 35.58 15.33
CA SER A 37 -12.47 35.39 14.93
C SER A 37 -12.47 34.86 13.51
N THR A 38 -12.27 35.72 12.54
CA THR A 38 -11.88 35.32 11.21
C THR A 38 -10.55 34.60 11.38
N HIS A 39 -10.57 33.25 11.39
CA HIS A 39 -9.37 32.53 11.09
C HIS A 39 -8.89 33.04 9.73
N GLN A 40 -7.91 33.94 9.75
CA GLN A 40 -7.12 34.23 8.57
C GLN A 40 -6.58 32.86 8.11
N VAL A 41 -7.16 32.35 7.03
CA VAL A 41 -6.58 31.26 6.26
C VAL A 41 -5.17 31.71 5.94
N ALA A 42 -4.18 31.11 6.60
CA ALA A 42 -2.77 31.37 6.33
C ALA A 42 -2.60 31.27 4.82
N GLY A 43 -2.08 32.36 4.22
CA GLY A 43 -1.97 32.46 2.77
C GLY A 43 -1.38 31.17 2.18
N ASP A 44 -1.97 30.71 1.09
CA ASP A 44 -1.64 29.44 0.43
C ASP A 44 -0.11 29.33 0.30
N PRO A 45 0.55 28.35 0.95
CA PRO A 45 2.00 28.28 0.97
C PRO A 45 2.51 28.19 -0.46
N ALA A 46 3.52 29.01 -0.80
CA ALA A 46 4.05 29.09 -2.15
C ALA A 46 4.44 27.69 -2.67
N ILE A 47 3.59 27.11 -3.50
CA ILE A 47 3.85 25.83 -4.17
C ILE A 47 5.02 26.07 -5.15
N PRO A 48 6.10 25.29 -5.11
CA PRO A 48 7.22 25.47 -6.01
C PRO A 48 6.78 25.45 -7.47
N LYS A 49 7.27 26.40 -8.27
CA LYS A 49 6.97 26.44 -9.71
C LYS A 49 7.35 25.09 -10.34
N ARG A 50 6.39 24.47 -11.02
CA ARG A 50 6.60 23.19 -11.72
C ARG A 50 7.36 23.40 -13.02
N VAL A 51 8.19 22.42 -13.37
CA VAL A 51 8.99 22.41 -14.59
C VAL A 51 8.41 21.36 -15.53
N PRO A 52 8.02 21.71 -16.76
CA PRO A 52 7.59 20.72 -17.75
C PRO A 52 8.70 19.71 -18.01
N ALA A 53 8.34 18.42 -18.00
CA ALA A 53 9.27 17.35 -18.33
C ALA A 53 9.40 17.18 -19.85
N VAL A 54 10.62 16.87 -20.28
CA VAL A 54 10.89 16.45 -21.66
C VAL A 54 11.17 14.96 -21.64
N PHE A 55 10.40 14.21 -22.41
CA PHE A 55 10.53 12.76 -22.53
C PHE A 55 11.08 12.38 -23.91
N PRO A 56 11.68 11.18 -24.07
CA PRO A 56 12.12 10.67 -25.36
C PRO A 56 11.02 10.73 -26.42
N ALA A 57 11.38 11.02 -27.65
CA ALA A 57 10.41 11.18 -28.76
C ALA A 57 9.53 9.93 -28.99
N GLY A 58 10.04 8.74 -28.65
CA GLY A 58 9.30 7.47 -28.71
C GLY A 58 8.33 7.22 -27.55
N TRP A 59 8.44 7.98 -26.47
CA TRP A 59 7.61 7.80 -25.27
C TRP A 59 6.20 8.37 -25.47
N ARG A 60 5.19 7.52 -25.40
CA ARG A 60 3.79 7.88 -25.70
C ARG A 60 2.87 7.41 -24.57
N PHE A 61 1.79 8.16 -24.37
CA PHE A 61 0.69 7.86 -23.45
C PHE A 61 -0.62 7.67 -24.20
N PRO A 62 -1.61 6.97 -23.60
CA PRO A 62 -2.96 6.95 -24.12
C PRO A 62 -3.51 8.37 -24.25
N ALA A 63 -4.17 8.64 -25.37
CA ALA A 63 -4.82 9.93 -25.59
C ALA A 63 -5.81 10.24 -24.48
N GLY A 64 -5.81 11.49 -23.97
CA GLY A 64 -6.68 11.92 -22.89
C GLY A 64 -6.19 11.63 -21.48
N SER A 65 -5.01 11.00 -21.30
CA SER A 65 -4.40 10.86 -19.97
C SER A 65 -4.14 12.24 -19.36
N ARG A 66 -4.69 12.48 -18.17
CA ARG A 66 -4.52 13.75 -17.43
C ARG A 66 -4.83 13.56 -15.94
N ALA A 67 -4.25 14.43 -15.11
CA ALA A 67 -4.64 14.53 -13.71
C ALA A 67 -6.04 15.18 -13.58
N THR A 68 -6.81 14.70 -12.61
CA THR A 68 -8.12 15.26 -12.24
C THR A 68 -7.93 16.27 -11.13
N PHE A 69 -8.35 17.50 -11.34
CA PHE A 69 -8.37 18.53 -10.29
C PHE A 69 -9.64 18.45 -9.43
N ALA A 70 -9.48 18.67 -8.14
CA ALA A 70 -10.57 18.78 -7.17
C ALA A 70 -10.23 19.82 -6.09
N PRO A 71 -11.11 20.81 -5.81
CA PRO A 71 -10.83 21.86 -4.86
C PRO A 71 -10.84 21.40 -3.40
N HIS A 72 -11.63 20.39 -3.04
CA HIS A 72 -11.85 20.02 -1.65
C HIS A 72 -11.33 18.63 -1.27
N ALA A 73 -11.69 17.59 -2.01
CA ALA A 73 -11.40 16.22 -1.63
C ALA A 73 -11.26 15.34 -2.86
N ILE A 74 -10.41 14.29 -2.78
CA ILE A 74 -10.15 13.45 -3.94
C ILE A 74 -9.71 12.04 -3.53
N VAL A 75 -10.09 11.05 -4.34
CA VAL A 75 -9.63 9.66 -4.29
C VAL A 75 -9.00 9.32 -5.63
N ALA A 76 -7.80 8.76 -5.63
CA ALA A 76 -7.15 8.16 -6.78
C ALA A 76 -7.01 6.65 -6.55
N SER A 77 -7.40 5.82 -7.52
CA SER A 77 -7.41 4.36 -7.40
C SER A 77 -7.27 3.68 -8.76
N ASN A 78 -6.73 2.46 -8.75
CA ASN A 78 -6.64 1.62 -9.94
C ASN A 78 -8.01 1.14 -10.48
N ASN A 79 -9.12 1.49 -9.80
CA ASN A 79 -10.48 1.26 -10.28
C ASN A 79 -11.34 2.51 -10.04
N ARG A 80 -11.92 3.05 -11.13
CA ARG A 80 -12.69 4.30 -11.09
C ARG A 80 -13.99 4.17 -10.28
N LEU A 81 -14.69 3.02 -10.34
CA LEU A 81 -15.92 2.82 -9.54
C LEU A 81 -15.61 2.84 -8.04
N ALA A 82 -14.52 2.23 -7.62
CA ALA A 82 -14.09 2.27 -6.23
C ALA A 82 -13.69 3.70 -5.80
N ALA A 83 -13.02 4.48 -6.67
CA ALA A 83 -12.73 5.88 -6.40
C ALA A 83 -14.02 6.73 -6.25
N GLN A 84 -15.06 6.45 -7.06
CA GLN A 84 -16.36 7.10 -6.95
C GLN A 84 -17.03 6.81 -5.59
N VAL A 85 -16.96 5.57 -5.11
CA VAL A 85 -17.47 5.18 -3.79
C VAL A 85 -16.77 5.95 -2.68
N GLY A 86 -15.44 6.04 -2.69
CA GLY A 86 -14.69 6.81 -1.69
C GLY A 86 -15.05 8.30 -1.71
N ALA A 87 -15.11 8.91 -2.90
CA ALA A 87 -15.52 10.32 -3.04
C ALA A 87 -16.97 10.56 -2.56
N GLN A 88 -17.87 9.61 -2.80
CA GLN A 88 -19.24 9.66 -2.30
C GLN A 88 -19.27 9.66 -0.77
N MET A 89 -18.46 8.86 -0.09
CA MET A 89 -18.38 8.86 1.38
C MET A 89 -17.99 10.22 1.93
N MET A 90 -17.00 10.88 1.32
CA MET A 90 -16.61 12.23 1.74
C MET A 90 -17.71 13.28 1.50
N ARG A 91 -18.43 13.23 0.38
CA ARG A 91 -19.62 14.09 0.14
C ARG A 91 -20.74 13.88 1.17
N GLN A 92 -20.81 12.70 1.76
CA GLN A 92 -21.80 12.35 2.78
C GLN A 92 -21.33 12.66 4.22
N GLY A 93 -20.22 13.38 4.39
CA GLY A 93 -19.68 13.79 5.68
C GLY A 93 -18.67 12.81 6.30
N GLY A 94 -18.25 11.79 5.58
CA GLY A 94 -17.13 10.92 5.98
C GLY A 94 -15.78 11.62 5.82
N ASN A 95 -14.79 11.16 6.55
CA ASN A 95 -13.40 11.62 6.43
C ASN A 95 -12.59 10.73 5.46
N ALA A 96 -11.29 11.02 5.33
CA ALA A 96 -10.40 10.26 4.45
C ALA A 96 -10.31 8.76 4.80
N VAL A 97 -10.49 8.39 6.08
CA VAL A 97 -10.45 6.99 6.51
C VAL A 97 -11.75 6.27 6.14
N ASP A 98 -12.93 6.90 6.32
CA ASP A 98 -14.21 6.34 5.84
C ASP A 98 -14.14 6.10 4.32
N ALA A 99 -13.62 7.08 3.58
CA ALA A 99 -13.44 6.99 2.14
C ALA A 99 -12.47 5.87 1.74
N ALA A 100 -11.34 5.74 2.45
CA ALA A 100 -10.36 4.68 2.19
C ALA A 100 -10.95 3.29 2.43
N VAL A 101 -11.68 3.10 3.54
CA VAL A 101 -12.33 1.84 3.87
C VAL A 101 -13.42 1.49 2.86
N ALA A 102 -14.27 2.47 2.48
CA ALA A 102 -15.29 2.27 1.45
C ALA A 102 -14.68 1.91 0.09
N THR A 103 -13.59 2.58 -0.30
CA THR A 103 -12.83 2.27 -1.53
C THR A 103 -12.28 0.85 -1.49
N GLY A 104 -11.69 0.42 -0.36
CA GLY A 104 -11.15 -0.93 -0.20
C GLY A 104 -12.21 -2.02 -0.35
N PHE A 105 -13.39 -1.86 0.28
CA PHE A 105 -14.51 -2.80 0.11
C PHE A 105 -15.12 -2.75 -1.29
N ALA A 106 -15.16 -1.58 -1.94
CA ALA A 106 -15.61 -1.47 -3.33
C ALA A 106 -14.63 -2.16 -4.30
N LEU A 107 -13.33 -2.06 -4.07
CA LEU A 107 -12.29 -2.78 -4.83
C LEU A 107 -12.47 -4.30 -4.73
N ALA A 108 -12.83 -4.83 -3.57
CA ALA A 108 -13.11 -6.26 -3.41
C ALA A 108 -14.26 -6.75 -4.32
N VAL A 109 -15.16 -5.85 -4.74
CA VAL A 109 -16.27 -6.14 -5.65
C VAL A 109 -15.90 -5.90 -7.11
N THR A 110 -15.31 -4.72 -7.41
CA THR A 110 -15.15 -4.22 -8.78
C THR A 110 -13.78 -4.49 -9.39
N PHE A 111 -12.82 -4.92 -8.57
CA PHE A 111 -11.44 -5.19 -8.97
C PHE A 111 -10.92 -6.50 -8.32
N PRO A 112 -11.63 -7.65 -8.53
CA PRO A 112 -11.38 -8.89 -7.79
C PRO A 112 -10.02 -9.53 -8.06
N GLU A 113 -9.28 -9.04 -9.05
CA GLU A 113 -7.92 -9.49 -9.36
C GLU A 113 -6.91 -9.11 -8.25
N ALA A 114 -7.19 -8.04 -7.46
CA ALA A 114 -6.29 -7.56 -6.41
C ALA A 114 -7.02 -6.89 -5.24
N GLY A 115 -8.16 -6.25 -5.46
CA GLY A 115 -9.07 -5.80 -4.41
C GLY A 115 -9.70 -7.00 -3.71
N ASN A 116 -9.70 -7.05 -2.37
CA ASN A 116 -9.91 -8.33 -1.72
C ASN A 116 -10.52 -8.23 -0.31
N LEU A 117 -11.05 -9.39 0.15
CA LEU A 117 -11.31 -9.71 1.55
C LEU A 117 -10.36 -10.80 2.06
N GLY A 118 -9.90 -11.67 1.15
CA GLY A 118 -9.08 -12.85 1.45
C GLY A 118 -7.57 -12.62 1.36
N GLY A 119 -7.13 -11.38 1.31
CA GLY A 119 -5.73 -10.95 1.31
C GLY A 119 -5.38 -10.04 2.48
N GLY A 120 -4.43 -9.14 2.27
CA GLY A 120 -3.98 -8.20 3.28
C GLY A 120 -3.38 -6.93 2.69
N GLY A 121 -2.67 -6.17 3.53
CA GLY A 121 -2.08 -4.92 3.08
C GLY A 121 -1.56 -4.02 4.18
N TYR A 122 -1.35 -2.76 3.81
CA TYR A 122 -0.85 -1.70 4.67
C TYR A 122 -1.56 -0.39 4.41
N MET A 123 -1.74 0.39 5.47
CA MET A 123 -2.33 1.72 5.42
C MET A 123 -1.46 2.70 6.20
N VAL A 124 -1.10 3.82 5.58
CA VAL A 124 -0.45 4.96 6.23
C VAL A 124 -1.46 6.10 6.29
N ILE A 125 -1.67 6.62 7.50
CA ILE A 125 -2.66 7.65 7.80
C ILE A 125 -1.94 8.90 8.33
N ARG A 126 -2.32 10.06 7.83
CA ARG A 126 -1.98 11.37 8.40
C ARG A 126 -3.26 12.17 8.61
N MET A 127 -3.54 12.50 9.85
CA MET A 127 -4.64 13.39 10.19
C MET A 127 -4.20 14.86 10.06
N ALA A 128 -5.14 15.75 9.82
CA ALA A 128 -4.89 17.18 9.65
C ALA A 128 -4.25 17.82 10.90
N ASP A 129 -4.51 17.26 12.09
CA ASP A 129 -3.90 17.69 13.35
C ASP A 129 -2.45 17.23 13.55
N GLY A 130 -1.88 16.55 12.56
CA GLY A 130 -0.48 16.07 12.56
C GLY A 130 -0.29 14.66 13.12
N ARG A 131 -1.32 14.01 13.69
CA ARG A 131 -1.24 12.58 14.07
C ARG A 131 -0.99 11.72 12.85
N THR A 132 -0.13 10.72 13.01
CA THR A 132 0.19 9.77 11.93
C THR A 132 0.27 8.36 12.49
N ASP A 133 -0.27 7.42 11.75
CA ASP A 133 -0.22 6.00 12.08
C ASP A 133 0.06 5.15 10.85
N ALA A 134 0.60 3.96 11.08
CA ALA A 134 0.75 2.93 10.09
C ALA A 134 0.03 1.67 10.58
N LEU A 135 -0.83 1.11 9.75
CA LEU A 135 -1.56 -0.12 10.07
C LEU A 135 -1.06 -1.26 9.18
N ASP A 136 -0.54 -2.30 9.84
CA ASP A 136 -0.07 -3.53 9.24
C ASP A 136 -1.17 -4.60 9.38
N TYR A 137 -1.83 -4.89 8.29
CA TYR A 137 -2.78 -5.98 8.17
C TYR A 137 -2.34 -7.01 7.11
N ARG A 138 -1.00 -7.17 6.99
CA ARG A 138 -0.37 -8.22 6.20
C ARG A 138 -0.83 -9.59 6.68
N GLU A 139 -0.91 -10.53 5.79
CA GLU A 139 -1.20 -11.93 6.08
C GLU A 139 -0.16 -12.52 7.03
N THR A 140 -0.56 -13.61 7.72
CA THR A 140 0.37 -14.41 8.51
C THR A 140 0.41 -15.84 7.99
N ALA A 141 1.56 -16.50 8.12
CA ALA A 141 1.65 -17.92 7.83
C ALA A 141 0.72 -18.71 8.77
N PRO A 142 -0.03 -19.70 8.27
CA PRO A 142 -0.80 -20.59 9.13
C PRO A 142 0.08 -21.27 10.19
N LEU A 143 -0.51 -21.63 11.34
CA LEU A 143 0.21 -22.30 12.44
C LEU A 143 0.80 -23.66 12.02
N ALA A 144 0.21 -24.31 11.03
CA ALA A 144 0.70 -25.57 10.46
C ALA A 144 1.81 -25.39 9.41
N ALA A 145 2.17 -24.13 9.04
CA ALA A 145 3.23 -23.89 8.07
C ALA A 145 4.60 -24.28 8.62
N THR A 146 5.43 -24.90 7.80
CA THR A 146 6.80 -25.27 8.14
C THR A 146 7.79 -24.60 7.20
N ARG A 147 9.03 -24.46 7.64
CA ARG A 147 10.08 -23.76 6.91
C ARG A 147 10.25 -24.28 5.48
N ASP A 148 10.26 -25.59 5.32
CA ASP A 148 10.62 -26.25 4.06
C ASP A 148 9.40 -26.86 3.34
N MET A 149 8.17 -26.43 3.68
CA MET A 149 6.93 -27.02 3.16
C MET A 149 6.78 -26.98 1.63
N TYR A 150 7.52 -26.11 0.95
CA TYR A 150 7.53 -26.01 -0.51
C TYR A 150 8.74 -26.68 -1.16
N VAL A 151 9.60 -27.33 -0.38
CA VAL A 151 10.78 -28.04 -0.90
C VAL A 151 10.42 -29.51 -1.08
N GLY A 152 10.40 -29.97 -2.32
CA GLY A 152 10.17 -31.37 -2.63
C GLY A 152 11.33 -32.28 -2.25
N ALA A 153 11.11 -33.58 -2.27
CA ALA A 153 12.14 -34.59 -1.95
C ALA A 153 13.41 -34.49 -2.82
N ASN A 154 13.29 -33.93 -4.01
CA ASN A 154 14.42 -33.64 -4.94
C ASN A 154 15.16 -32.33 -4.63
N GLY A 155 14.81 -31.63 -3.53
CA GLY A 155 15.36 -30.37 -3.13
C GLY A 155 14.95 -29.16 -3.99
N LYS A 156 13.99 -29.32 -4.93
CA LYS A 156 13.44 -28.23 -5.75
C LYS A 156 12.11 -27.75 -5.18
N LEU A 157 11.73 -26.50 -5.49
CA LEU A 157 10.40 -25.99 -5.15
C LEU A 157 9.31 -26.74 -5.92
N ASN A 158 8.21 -27.04 -5.24
CA ASN A 158 7.09 -27.84 -5.78
C ASN A 158 5.99 -26.98 -6.44
N GLY A 159 6.10 -25.63 -6.40
CA GLY A 159 5.13 -24.70 -6.99
C GLY A 159 3.85 -24.49 -6.16
N GLU A 160 3.67 -25.15 -5.03
CA GLU A 160 2.48 -25.01 -4.16
C GLU A 160 2.41 -23.65 -3.44
N SER A 161 3.46 -22.79 -3.57
CA SER A 161 3.47 -21.44 -2.99
C SER A 161 2.66 -20.43 -3.81
N THR A 162 2.29 -20.72 -5.07
CA THR A 162 1.66 -19.77 -5.98
C THR A 162 0.23 -20.12 -6.38
N ILE A 163 -0.14 -21.39 -6.42
CA ILE A 163 -1.49 -21.84 -6.81
C ILE A 163 -1.97 -22.90 -5.81
N GLY A 164 -3.22 -22.78 -5.39
CA GLY A 164 -3.87 -23.72 -4.51
C GLY A 164 -3.85 -23.31 -3.03
N PRO A 165 -4.51 -24.06 -2.18
CA PRO A 165 -4.86 -23.64 -0.83
C PRO A 165 -3.65 -23.55 0.13
N LYS A 166 -2.54 -24.23 -0.17
CA LYS A 166 -1.30 -24.12 0.61
C LYS A 166 -0.57 -22.79 0.36
N ALA A 167 -0.85 -22.11 -0.74
CA ALA A 167 -0.28 -20.80 -1.05
C ALA A 167 -0.87 -19.68 -0.18
N SER A 168 -2.01 -19.92 0.49
CA SER A 168 -2.75 -18.89 1.20
C SER A 168 -2.22 -18.65 2.61
N GLY A 169 -1.85 -17.39 2.90
CA GLY A 169 -1.68 -16.88 4.26
C GLY A 169 -3.03 -16.52 4.90
N VAL A 170 -3.05 -16.42 6.22
CA VAL A 170 -4.24 -16.02 6.99
C VAL A 170 -4.63 -14.59 6.64
N PRO A 171 -5.84 -14.33 6.11
CA PRO A 171 -6.23 -13.02 5.61
C PRO A 171 -6.26 -11.93 6.67
N GLY A 172 -5.85 -10.71 6.30
CA GLY A 172 -5.82 -9.55 7.18
C GLY A 172 -6.70 -8.38 6.75
N ALA A 173 -7.13 -8.32 5.48
CA ALA A 173 -7.78 -7.15 4.89
C ALA A 173 -9.03 -6.68 5.66
N VAL A 174 -9.92 -7.59 6.03
CA VAL A 174 -11.16 -7.24 6.76
C VAL A 174 -10.84 -6.69 8.14
N ALA A 175 -9.92 -7.33 8.88
CA ALA A 175 -9.53 -6.85 10.21
C ALA A 175 -8.88 -5.47 10.14
N GLY A 176 -8.00 -5.25 9.15
CA GLY A 176 -7.32 -3.96 8.96
C GLY A 176 -8.28 -2.83 8.62
N MET A 177 -9.18 -3.04 7.65
CA MET A 177 -10.16 -2.02 7.26
C MET A 177 -11.12 -1.68 8.41
N ILE A 178 -11.65 -2.67 9.12
CA ILE A 178 -12.52 -2.45 10.28
C ILE A 178 -11.78 -1.76 11.42
N GLU A 179 -10.52 -2.12 11.69
CA GLU A 179 -9.72 -1.50 12.75
C GLU A 179 -9.34 -0.04 12.42
N ALA A 180 -8.99 0.26 11.16
CA ALA A 180 -8.77 1.64 10.71
C ALA A 180 -10.03 2.49 10.88
N HIS A 181 -11.17 1.97 10.45
CA HIS A 181 -12.46 2.62 10.61
C HIS A 181 -12.82 2.83 12.08
N ARG A 182 -12.65 1.81 12.93
CA ARG A 182 -12.93 1.89 14.38
C ARG A 182 -12.14 3.01 15.06
N LYS A 183 -10.86 3.23 14.65
CA LYS A 183 -9.99 4.23 15.26
C LYS A 183 -10.23 5.64 14.73
N TYR A 184 -10.51 5.79 13.45
CA TYR A 184 -10.50 7.08 12.76
C TYR A 184 -11.78 7.40 11.97
N GLY A 185 -12.64 6.42 11.68
CA GLY A 185 -13.88 6.64 10.96
C GLY A 185 -14.89 7.48 11.75
N VAL A 186 -15.71 8.23 11.05
CA VAL A 186 -16.75 9.10 11.62
C VAL A 186 -18.17 8.69 11.22
N LEU A 187 -18.31 7.96 10.11
CA LEU A 187 -19.60 7.41 9.69
C LEU A 187 -19.84 6.02 10.29
N PRO A 188 -21.09 5.59 10.47
CA PRO A 188 -21.38 4.20 10.82
C PRO A 188 -20.81 3.24 9.75
N ILE A 189 -20.19 2.13 10.16
CA ILE A 189 -19.58 1.15 9.24
C ILE A 189 -20.60 0.59 8.24
N SER A 190 -21.86 0.42 8.63
CA SER A 190 -22.94 0.00 7.74
C SER A 190 -23.17 0.97 6.58
N ARG A 191 -23.00 2.27 6.84
CA ARG A 191 -23.09 3.31 5.79
C ARG A 191 -21.88 3.29 4.87
N VAL A 192 -20.69 3.04 5.42
CA VAL A 192 -19.43 2.95 4.67
C VAL A 192 -19.43 1.75 3.71
N LEU A 193 -20.02 0.62 4.13
CA LEU A 193 -20.09 -0.59 3.29
C LEU A 193 -21.29 -0.60 2.32
N ALA A 194 -22.31 0.23 2.53
CA ALA A 194 -23.54 0.20 1.73
C ALA A 194 -23.30 0.29 0.21
N PRO A 195 -22.41 1.16 -0.32
CA PRO A 195 -22.15 1.20 -1.77
C PRO A 195 -21.51 -0.09 -2.30
N ALA A 196 -20.57 -0.68 -1.58
CA ALA A 196 -19.96 -1.96 -1.98
C ALA A 196 -20.98 -3.10 -1.98
N ILE A 197 -21.90 -3.12 -0.99
CA ILE A 197 -23.02 -4.06 -0.94
C ILE A 197 -23.92 -3.87 -2.17
N GLY A 198 -24.25 -2.63 -2.54
CA GLY A 198 -25.02 -2.30 -3.73
C GLY A 198 -24.35 -2.81 -5.01
N LEU A 199 -23.06 -2.49 -5.20
CA LEU A 199 -22.28 -2.96 -6.35
C LEU A 199 -22.25 -4.49 -6.45
N ALA A 200 -22.18 -5.20 -5.33
CA ALA A 200 -22.17 -6.67 -5.32
C ALA A 200 -23.56 -7.27 -5.55
N SER A 201 -24.64 -6.67 -5.00
CA SER A 201 -26.01 -7.20 -5.06
C SER A 201 -26.77 -6.82 -6.33
N GLU A 202 -26.55 -5.61 -6.84
CA GLU A 202 -27.22 -5.08 -8.03
C GLU A 202 -26.34 -5.23 -9.28
N GLY A 203 -25.03 -5.43 -9.04
CA GLY A 203 -24.03 -5.63 -10.08
C GLY A 203 -23.50 -4.33 -10.70
N PHE A 204 -22.41 -4.44 -11.41
CA PHE A 204 -21.76 -3.38 -12.17
C PHE A 204 -21.48 -3.83 -13.61
N ILE A 205 -21.15 -2.89 -14.47
CA ILE A 205 -20.90 -3.19 -15.90
C ILE A 205 -19.46 -3.68 -16.06
N VAL A 206 -19.29 -4.83 -16.69
CA VAL A 206 -17.99 -5.43 -17.02
C VAL A 206 -17.29 -4.59 -18.08
N ASP A 207 -16.09 -4.13 -17.77
CA ASP A 207 -15.23 -3.43 -18.72
C ASP A 207 -14.22 -4.39 -19.39
N SER A 208 -13.46 -3.86 -20.35
CA SER A 208 -12.44 -4.63 -21.07
C SER A 208 -11.27 -5.07 -20.17
N THR A 209 -11.02 -4.37 -19.06
CA THR A 209 -9.94 -4.69 -18.12
C THR A 209 -10.29 -5.94 -17.32
N LEU A 210 -11.46 -5.97 -16.69
CA LEU A 210 -11.93 -7.13 -15.95
C LEU A 210 -12.07 -8.36 -16.86
N ASN A 211 -12.65 -8.19 -18.06
CA ASN A 211 -12.83 -9.30 -19.00
C ASN A 211 -11.47 -9.92 -19.40
N ARG A 212 -10.49 -9.10 -19.76
CA ARG A 212 -9.13 -9.57 -20.12
C ARG A 212 -8.40 -10.20 -18.95
N SER A 213 -8.49 -9.59 -17.76
CA SER A 213 -7.87 -10.12 -16.54
C SER A 213 -8.41 -11.51 -16.21
N LEU A 214 -9.74 -11.69 -16.24
CA LEU A 214 -10.36 -13.01 -16.05
C LEU A 214 -9.93 -14.01 -17.13
N ALA A 215 -9.85 -13.58 -18.38
CA ALA A 215 -9.45 -14.45 -19.50
C ALA A 215 -8.01 -14.95 -19.34
N SER A 216 -7.07 -14.09 -18.88
CA SER A 216 -5.67 -14.46 -18.65
C SER A 216 -5.51 -15.46 -17.52
N GLU A 217 -6.34 -15.39 -16.48
CA GLU A 217 -6.26 -16.23 -15.27
C GLU A 217 -7.25 -17.41 -15.28
N LYS A 218 -7.82 -17.74 -16.44
CA LYS A 218 -8.78 -18.84 -16.59
C LYS A 218 -8.27 -20.17 -16.03
N TYR A 219 -7.00 -20.46 -16.22
CA TYR A 219 -6.38 -21.69 -15.69
C TYR A 219 -6.36 -21.69 -14.16
N ARG A 220 -5.88 -20.60 -13.55
CA ARG A 220 -5.78 -20.42 -12.09
C ARG A 220 -7.15 -20.53 -11.42
N ILE A 221 -8.14 -19.78 -11.90
CA ILE A 221 -9.50 -19.76 -11.35
C ILE A 221 -10.26 -21.04 -11.66
N GLY A 222 -10.02 -21.61 -12.85
CA GLY A 222 -10.73 -22.78 -13.38
C GLY A 222 -10.53 -24.08 -12.61
N GLY A 223 -9.46 -24.17 -11.82
CA GLY A 223 -9.18 -25.31 -10.94
C GLY A 223 -10.04 -25.36 -9.67
N PHE A 224 -10.77 -24.28 -9.34
CA PHE A 224 -11.50 -24.11 -8.08
C PHE A 224 -12.94 -23.63 -8.29
N ALA A 225 -13.66 -23.46 -7.19
CA ALA A 225 -15.09 -23.10 -7.19
C ALA A 225 -15.40 -21.77 -7.89
N GLY A 226 -14.44 -20.85 -8.02
CA GLY A 226 -14.55 -19.61 -8.77
C GLY A 226 -14.94 -19.80 -10.23
N LYS A 227 -14.66 -20.96 -10.82
CA LYS A 227 -15.05 -21.31 -12.20
C LYS A 227 -16.54 -21.08 -12.46
N SER A 228 -17.41 -21.49 -11.55
CA SER A 228 -18.86 -21.37 -11.73
C SER A 228 -19.36 -19.92 -11.68
N VAL A 229 -18.63 -19.02 -11.01
CA VAL A 229 -18.99 -17.61 -10.85
C VAL A 229 -18.44 -16.75 -11.99
N PHE A 230 -17.15 -16.97 -12.33
CA PHE A 230 -16.43 -16.10 -13.27
C PHE A 230 -16.40 -16.67 -14.71
N PHE A 231 -16.77 -17.93 -14.89
CA PHE A 231 -16.83 -18.61 -16.20
C PHE A 231 -18.07 -19.49 -16.33
N PRO A 232 -19.31 -18.95 -16.09
CA PRO A 232 -20.53 -19.76 -16.05
C PRO A 232 -20.77 -20.54 -17.35
N ASN A 233 -20.34 -20.01 -18.50
CA ASN A 233 -20.46 -20.62 -19.83
C ASN A 233 -19.08 -20.97 -20.42
N GLY A 234 -18.06 -21.19 -19.56
CA GLY A 234 -16.69 -21.47 -19.99
C GLY A 234 -15.90 -20.24 -20.49
N ALA A 235 -16.49 -19.05 -20.44
CA ALA A 235 -15.89 -17.77 -20.81
C ALA A 235 -16.13 -16.73 -19.71
N PRO A 236 -15.27 -15.69 -19.59
CA PRO A 236 -15.52 -14.57 -18.67
C PRO A 236 -16.79 -13.81 -19.06
N PRO A 237 -17.42 -13.07 -18.12
CA PRO A 237 -18.56 -12.23 -18.41
C PRO A 237 -18.27 -11.26 -19.56
N ALA A 238 -19.20 -11.11 -20.48
CA ALA A 238 -19.04 -10.27 -21.67
C ALA A 238 -18.86 -8.79 -21.30
N ILE A 239 -18.02 -8.06 -22.06
CA ILE A 239 -17.90 -6.61 -21.93
C ILE A 239 -19.27 -5.96 -22.15
N GLY A 240 -19.66 -5.02 -21.26
CA GLY A 240 -20.95 -4.37 -21.28
C GLY A 240 -22.06 -5.15 -20.55
N SER A 241 -21.84 -6.41 -20.17
CA SER A 241 -22.80 -7.16 -19.36
C SER A 241 -22.75 -6.72 -17.89
N ARG A 242 -23.85 -7.02 -17.16
CA ARG A 242 -23.92 -6.77 -15.71
C ARG A 242 -23.42 -7.98 -14.94
N PHE A 243 -22.43 -7.76 -14.08
CA PHE A 243 -21.86 -8.80 -13.22
C PHE A 243 -22.34 -8.64 -11.78
N VAL A 244 -23.02 -9.65 -11.25
CA VAL A 244 -23.62 -9.69 -9.91
C VAL A 244 -22.93 -10.74 -9.06
N GLN A 245 -22.64 -10.40 -7.80
CA GLN A 245 -21.91 -11.25 -6.85
C GLN A 245 -22.71 -11.48 -5.56
N PRO A 246 -23.78 -12.30 -5.59
CA PRO A 246 -24.73 -12.40 -4.48
C PRO A 246 -24.11 -13.01 -3.21
N GLN A 247 -23.14 -13.90 -3.34
CA GLN A 247 -22.42 -14.47 -2.20
C GLN A 247 -21.57 -13.38 -1.51
N LEU A 248 -20.81 -12.61 -2.28
CA LEU A 248 -20.01 -11.49 -1.77
C LEU A 248 -20.90 -10.42 -1.12
N ALA A 249 -22.08 -10.12 -1.70
CA ALA A 249 -23.03 -9.20 -1.11
C ALA A 249 -23.52 -9.64 0.28
N ARG A 250 -23.75 -10.96 0.49
CA ARG A 250 -24.10 -11.52 1.81
C ARG A 250 -22.93 -11.36 2.79
N THR A 251 -21.72 -11.68 2.37
CA THR A 251 -20.50 -11.51 3.17
C THR A 251 -20.31 -10.06 3.61
N LEU A 252 -20.46 -9.09 2.70
CA LEU A 252 -20.36 -7.67 3.02
C LEU A 252 -21.44 -7.20 4.00
N ARG A 253 -22.69 -7.72 3.91
CA ARG A 253 -23.75 -7.43 4.89
C ARG A 253 -23.42 -7.98 6.28
N LEU A 254 -22.84 -9.19 6.37
CA LEU A 254 -22.35 -9.74 7.64
C LEU A 254 -21.25 -8.87 8.24
N ILE A 255 -20.28 -8.44 7.44
CA ILE A 255 -19.22 -7.53 7.91
C ILE A 255 -19.80 -6.19 8.36
N ALA A 256 -20.76 -5.63 7.63
CA ALA A 256 -21.42 -4.37 7.98
C ALA A 256 -22.17 -4.44 9.33
N SER A 257 -22.69 -5.61 9.70
CA SER A 257 -23.45 -5.83 10.94
C SER A 257 -22.60 -6.28 12.12
N SER A 258 -21.52 -7.04 11.90
CA SER A 258 -20.72 -7.67 12.94
C SER A 258 -19.27 -7.17 13.04
N GLY A 259 -18.88 -6.24 12.14
CA GLY A 259 -17.48 -5.87 11.97
C GLY A 259 -16.66 -7.06 11.45
N SER A 260 -15.49 -7.27 12.02
CA SER A 260 -14.61 -8.39 11.64
C SER A 260 -14.98 -9.73 12.31
N ARG A 261 -15.94 -9.74 13.27
CA ARG A 261 -16.22 -10.93 14.09
C ARG A 261 -16.60 -12.15 13.25
N ASP A 262 -17.57 -12.01 12.33
CA ASP A 262 -18.04 -13.15 11.56
C ASP A 262 -17.01 -13.63 10.53
N PHE A 263 -16.12 -12.75 10.08
CA PHE A 263 -15.03 -13.12 9.18
C PHE A 263 -14.00 -14.03 9.87
N TYR A 264 -13.69 -13.78 11.14
CA TYR A 264 -12.65 -14.50 11.86
C TYR A 264 -13.17 -15.57 12.83
N ARG A 265 -14.44 -15.53 13.22
CA ARG A 265 -15.00 -16.43 14.27
C ARG A 265 -16.41 -16.95 13.97
N GLY A 266 -17.07 -16.46 12.90
CA GLY A 266 -18.45 -16.84 12.55
C GLY A 266 -18.53 -17.61 11.24
N SER A 267 -19.65 -17.46 10.55
CA SER A 267 -20.01 -18.24 9.36
C SER A 267 -19.05 -18.04 8.17
N ILE A 268 -18.42 -16.87 8.06
CA ILE A 268 -17.41 -16.62 7.02
C ILE A 268 -16.15 -17.45 7.31
N ALA A 269 -15.70 -17.46 8.58
CA ALA A 269 -14.59 -18.34 9.01
C ALA A 269 -14.90 -19.82 8.73
N ASP A 270 -16.15 -20.27 8.99
CA ASP A 270 -16.57 -21.64 8.68
C ASP A 270 -16.44 -21.95 7.19
N SER A 271 -16.82 -21.00 6.32
CA SER A 271 -16.71 -21.12 4.87
C SER A 271 -15.25 -21.20 4.41
N ILE A 272 -14.36 -20.37 4.97
CA ILE A 272 -12.92 -20.41 4.65
C ILE A 272 -12.34 -21.78 5.04
N VAL A 273 -12.61 -22.24 6.27
CA VAL A 273 -12.07 -23.52 6.77
C VAL A 273 -12.64 -24.71 6.00
N ALA A 274 -13.91 -24.66 5.60
CA ALA A 274 -14.52 -25.68 4.76
C ALA A 274 -13.82 -25.76 3.39
N GLU A 275 -13.50 -24.62 2.78
CA GLU A 275 -12.76 -24.57 1.52
C GLU A 275 -11.32 -25.10 1.66
N MET A 276 -10.63 -24.74 2.76
CA MET A 276 -9.31 -25.28 3.08
C MET A 276 -9.34 -26.80 3.21
N ARG A 277 -10.28 -27.35 3.98
CA ARG A 277 -10.42 -28.82 4.18
C ARG A 277 -10.70 -29.56 2.86
N ARG A 278 -11.55 -28.98 2.00
CA ARG A 278 -11.92 -29.60 0.72
C ARG A 278 -10.71 -29.73 -0.21
N ASN A 279 -9.79 -28.77 -0.18
CA ASN A 279 -8.68 -28.67 -1.11
C ASN A 279 -7.31 -28.96 -0.48
N GLY A 280 -7.23 -29.36 0.80
CA GLY A 280 -5.97 -29.69 1.48
C GLY A 280 -5.13 -28.47 1.90
N GLY A 281 -5.79 -27.37 2.24
CA GLY A 281 -5.15 -26.14 2.75
C GLY A 281 -4.84 -26.19 4.24
N LEU A 282 -4.15 -25.16 4.73
CA LEU A 282 -3.61 -25.12 6.08
C LEU A 282 -4.38 -24.24 7.06
N ILE A 283 -5.15 -23.23 6.57
CA ILE A 283 -5.82 -22.27 7.43
C ILE A 283 -6.93 -22.96 8.24
N THR A 284 -6.87 -22.82 9.55
CA THR A 284 -7.82 -23.36 10.52
C THR A 284 -8.66 -22.25 11.18
N LYS A 285 -9.68 -22.65 11.95
CA LYS A 285 -10.43 -21.69 12.80
C LYS A 285 -9.52 -21.00 13.83
N GLU A 286 -8.51 -21.69 14.34
CA GLU A 286 -7.56 -21.13 15.30
C GLU A 286 -6.70 -20.06 14.65
N ASP A 287 -6.20 -20.28 13.44
CA ASP A 287 -5.45 -19.28 12.67
C ASP A 287 -6.26 -18.00 12.50
N LEU A 288 -7.49 -18.12 12.03
CA LEU A 288 -8.39 -16.99 11.84
C LEU A 288 -8.69 -16.28 13.18
N ALA A 289 -9.01 -17.03 14.24
CA ALA A 289 -9.38 -16.47 15.54
C ALA A 289 -8.22 -15.73 16.24
N ARG A 290 -6.97 -16.08 15.92
CA ARG A 290 -5.75 -15.45 16.47
C ARG A 290 -5.29 -14.24 15.65
N TYR A 291 -5.76 -14.08 14.43
CA TYR A 291 -5.30 -12.98 13.58
C TYR A 291 -5.63 -11.62 14.20
N GLN A 292 -4.63 -10.71 14.20
CA GLN A 292 -4.75 -9.33 14.67
C GLN A 292 -3.99 -8.40 13.73
N PRO A 293 -4.57 -7.28 13.26
CA PRO A 293 -3.82 -6.23 12.61
C PRO A 293 -2.96 -5.50 13.64
N VAL A 294 -1.85 -4.91 13.22
CA VAL A 294 -0.87 -4.28 14.12
C VAL A 294 -0.71 -2.80 13.80
N TRP A 295 -0.99 -1.94 14.77
CA TRP A 295 -0.60 -0.53 14.69
C TRP A 295 0.91 -0.40 14.90
N ARG A 296 1.57 0.27 13.97
CA ARG A 296 3.01 0.51 13.99
C ARG A 296 3.29 2.01 13.99
N GLN A 297 4.42 2.41 14.55
CA GLN A 297 4.92 3.77 14.34
C GLN A 297 5.35 3.90 12.89
N PRO A 298 4.82 4.88 12.14
CA PRO A 298 5.23 5.10 10.75
C PRO A 298 6.73 5.34 10.64
N LEU A 299 7.34 4.82 9.59
CA LEU A 299 8.72 5.18 9.27
C LEU A 299 8.76 6.63 8.78
N ARG A 300 9.46 7.46 9.54
CA ARG A 300 9.70 8.87 9.17
C ARG A 300 11.12 9.04 8.66
N SER A 301 11.24 9.66 7.51
CA SER A 301 12.54 9.99 6.93
C SER A 301 12.51 11.37 6.29
N SER A 302 13.66 11.87 5.88
CA SER A 302 13.78 13.15 5.20
C SER A 302 14.60 13.01 3.91
N TYR A 303 14.24 13.78 2.91
CA TYR A 303 14.98 13.90 1.65
C TYR A 303 14.96 15.34 1.17
N ARG A 304 16.13 15.98 1.08
CA ARG A 304 16.29 17.40 0.63
C ARG A 304 15.31 18.38 1.30
N GLY A 305 15.08 18.20 2.61
CA GLY A 305 14.17 19.04 3.40
C GLY A 305 12.71 18.64 3.39
N TYR A 306 12.29 17.70 2.53
CA TYR A 306 10.95 17.09 2.55
C TYR A 306 10.88 15.97 3.58
N SER A 307 9.71 15.76 4.18
CA SER A 307 9.46 14.66 5.10
C SER A 307 8.66 13.56 4.44
N LEU A 308 9.10 12.31 4.60
CA LEU A 308 8.40 11.12 4.13
C LEU A 308 7.83 10.35 5.33
N ILE A 309 6.59 9.92 5.22
CA ILE A 309 5.88 9.09 6.18
C ILE A 309 5.46 7.83 5.43
N SER A 310 6.07 6.68 5.75
CA SER A 310 5.87 5.45 5.00
C SER A 310 5.71 4.24 5.93
N MET A 311 5.46 3.08 5.35
CA MET A 311 5.27 1.83 6.08
C MET A 311 6.60 1.26 6.58
N PRO A 312 6.72 0.94 7.88
CA PRO A 312 7.88 0.20 8.41
C PRO A 312 7.77 -1.31 8.10
N PRO A 313 8.78 -2.15 8.42
CA PRO A 313 8.64 -3.60 8.40
C PRO A 313 7.43 -4.09 9.25
N SER A 314 6.68 -5.08 8.81
CA SER A 314 6.91 -6.13 7.80
C SER A 314 6.90 -5.69 6.32
N SER A 315 6.59 -4.44 5.98
CA SER A 315 6.90 -3.95 4.63
C SER A 315 8.37 -3.50 4.54
N SER A 316 9.03 -3.86 3.45
CA SER A 316 10.37 -3.35 3.13
C SER A 316 10.32 -1.98 2.46
N GLY A 317 9.16 -1.61 1.88
CA GLY A 317 9.06 -0.49 0.96
C GLY A 317 9.57 0.83 1.52
N GLY A 318 9.07 1.24 2.69
CA GLY A 318 9.50 2.48 3.32
C GLY A 318 10.99 2.51 3.67
N THR A 319 11.53 1.39 4.17
CA THR A 319 12.96 1.27 4.51
C THR A 319 13.83 1.37 3.27
N THR A 320 13.51 0.61 2.22
CA THR A 320 14.30 0.58 0.97
C THR A 320 14.25 1.94 0.25
N ILE A 321 13.07 2.58 0.17
CA ILE A 321 12.94 3.93 -0.40
C ILE A 321 13.77 4.95 0.41
N THR A 322 13.71 4.89 1.73
CA THR A 322 14.49 5.78 2.61
C THR A 322 15.99 5.61 2.39
N GLU A 323 16.47 4.38 2.32
CA GLU A 323 17.88 4.06 2.08
C GLU A 323 18.33 4.55 0.70
N MET A 324 17.57 4.25 -0.38
CA MET A 324 17.84 4.74 -1.72
C MET A 324 17.93 6.28 -1.77
N MET A 325 16.98 6.98 -1.17
CA MET A 325 16.96 8.45 -1.16
C MET A 325 18.12 9.03 -0.36
N ASN A 326 18.45 8.43 0.79
CA ASN A 326 19.59 8.85 1.58
C ASN A 326 20.92 8.64 0.83
N ILE A 327 21.08 7.54 0.10
CA ILE A 327 22.26 7.28 -0.75
C ILE A 327 22.32 8.33 -1.87
N LEU A 328 21.22 8.59 -2.58
CA LEU A 328 21.15 9.61 -3.64
C LEU A 328 21.48 11.03 -3.13
N GLU A 329 20.99 11.38 -1.94
CA GLU A 329 21.30 12.67 -1.32
C GLU A 329 22.80 12.79 -0.98
N ALA A 330 23.41 11.71 -0.48
CA ALA A 330 24.83 11.65 -0.15
C ALA A 330 25.74 11.54 -1.39
N TYR A 331 25.22 10.94 -2.48
CA TYR A 331 25.94 10.82 -3.76
C TYR A 331 26.18 12.19 -4.41
N GLY A 332 25.29 13.17 -4.20
CA GLY A 332 25.52 14.56 -4.58
C GLY A 332 24.34 15.22 -5.31
N PRO A 333 24.65 16.28 -6.09
CA PRO A 333 23.63 17.03 -6.83
C PRO A 333 22.88 16.12 -7.82
N THR A 334 21.60 16.48 -8.05
CA THR A 334 20.76 15.74 -9.01
C THR A 334 21.20 16.04 -10.45
N SER A 335 21.53 14.99 -11.20
CA SER A 335 21.74 15.08 -12.65
C SER A 335 20.40 15.29 -13.40
N PRO A 336 20.42 15.82 -14.63
CA PRO A 336 19.22 16.01 -15.43
C PRO A 336 18.37 14.74 -15.54
N PHE A 337 17.05 14.91 -15.59
CA PHE A 337 16.12 13.79 -15.81
C PHE A 337 16.48 13.04 -17.10
N GLY A 338 16.48 11.72 -17.06
CA GLY A 338 16.76 10.85 -18.20
C GLY A 338 18.22 10.74 -18.62
N SER A 339 19.16 11.48 -17.97
CA SER A 339 20.59 11.34 -18.28
C SER A 339 21.17 9.99 -17.79
N ALA A 340 22.23 9.51 -18.44
CA ALA A 340 22.92 8.28 -18.07
C ALA A 340 23.43 8.34 -16.61
N GLU A 341 23.96 9.49 -16.18
CA GLU A 341 24.44 9.72 -14.82
C GLU A 341 23.32 9.62 -13.78
N ARG A 342 22.12 10.14 -14.13
CA ARG A 342 20.93 10.03 -13.24
C ARG A 342 20.48 8.58 -13.10
N ILE A 343 20.39 7.87 -14.23
CA ILE A 343 19.97 6.47 -14.28
C ILE A 343 20.99 5.59 -13.54
N HIS A 344 22.29 5.80 -13.77
CA HIS A 344 23.37 5.10 -13.08
C HIS A 344 23.29 5.30 -11.55
N ALA A 345 23.17 6.55 -11.10
CA ALA A 345 23.07 6.85 -9.66
C ALA A 345 21.84 6.17 -9.03
N LEU A 346 20.69 6.22 -9.70
CA LEU A 346 19.44 5.61 -9.24
C LEU A 346 19.54 4.08 -9.21
N ALA A 347 20.08 3.46 -10.26
CA ALA A 347 20.30 2.01 -10.35
C ALA A 347 21.26 1.52 -9.26
N SER A 348 22.38 2.22 -9.07
CA SER A 348 23.37 1.88 -8.03
C SER A 348 22.80 2.02 -6.61
N ALA A 349 22.07 3.09 -6.33
CA ALA A 349 21.39 3.26 -5.04
C ALA A 349 20.34 2.16 -4.80
N SER A 350 19.55 1.82 -5.83
CA SER A 350 18.57 0.75 -5.80
C SER A 350 19.23 -0.61 -5.54
N GLN A 351 20.31 -0.93 -6.25
CA GLN A 351 21.08 -2.17 -6.07
C GLN A 351 21.51 -2.35 -4.61
N ARG A 352 22.11 -1.32 -3.99
CA ARG A 352 22.57 -1.37 -2.60
C ARG A 352 21.43 -1.57 -1.61
N ALA A 353 20.34 -0.79 -1.77
CA ALA A 353 19.18 -0.89 -0.90
C ALA A 353 18.46 -2.24 -1.03
N PHE A 354 18.42 -2.82 -2.22
CA PHE A 354 17.85 -4.18 -2.41
C PHE A 354 18.74 -5.28 -1.89
N ILE A 355 20.08 -5.14 -1.88
CA ILE A 355 20.98 -6.07 -1.20
C ILE A 355 20.64 -6.11 0.30
N ASP A 356 20.51 -4.96 0.92
CA ASP A 356 20.17 -4.86 2.33
C ASP A 356 18.76 -5.35 2.64
N ARG A 357 17.79 -4.98 1.80
CA ARG A 357 16.41 -5.50 1.86
C ARG A 357 16.39 -7.02 1.87
N ASN A 358 17.02 -7.62 0.88
CA ASN A 358 16.95 -9.06 0.66
C ASN A 358 17.65 -9.88 1.74
N SER A 359 18.70 -9.32 2.38
CA SER A 359 19.48 -10.01 3.40
C SER A 359 19.03 -9.75 4.83
N LYS A 360 18.45 -8.56 5.14
CA LYS A 360 18.29 -8.07 6.51
C LYS A 360 16.81 -7.85 6.93
N LEU A 361 15.87 -7.72 5.97
CA LEU A 361 14.48 -7.41 6.29
C LEU A 361 13.60 -8.66 6.42
N GLY A 362 12.59 -8.57 7.26
CA GLY A 362 11.60 -9.60 7.55
C GLY A 362 10.55 -9.07 8.54
N ASP A 363 9.80 -9.96 9.18
CA ASP A 363 8.87 -9.59 10.24
C ASP A 363 9.63 -9.22 11.53
N PRO A 364 9.48 -7.98 12.05
CA PRO A 364 10.18 -7.53 13.26
C PRO A 364 9.79 -8.29 14.54
N ALA A 365 8.68 -9.04 14.52
CA ALA A 365 8.32 -9.92 15.63
C ALA A 365 9.18 -11.21 15.68
N PHE A 366 9.85 -11.56 14.59
CA PHE A 366 10.64 -12.78 14.45
C PHE A 366 12.13 -12.53 14.22
N VAL A 367 12.51 -11.38 13.67
CA VAL A 367 13.91 -11.07 13.34
C VAL A 367 14.30 -9.66 13.80
N ARG A 368 15.53 -9.54 14.26
CA ARG A 368 16.10 -8.23 14.62
C ARG A 368 16.54 -7.50 13.35
N ILE A 369 15.85 -6.43 13.01
CA ILE A 369 16.12 -5.59 11.84
C ILE A 369 16.98 -4.40 12.29
N PRO A 370 18.14 -4.11 11.66
CA PRO A 370 18.96 -2.93 11.99
C PRO A 370 18.37 -1.65 11.36
N LEU A 371 17.10 -1.36 11.64
CA LEU A 371 16.32 -0.31 10.97
C LEU A 371 16.97 1.08 11.12
N SER A 372 17.44 1.42 12.33
CA SER A 372 18.10 2.70 12.58
C SER A 372 19.38 2.89 11.79
N THR A 373 20.11 1.82 11.51
CA THR A 373 21.31 1.84 10.65
C THR A 373 20.92 2.06 9.21
N LEU A 374 20.03 1.23 8.66
CA LEU A 374 19.62 1.26 7.24
C LEU A 374 19.00 2.61 6.83
N THR A 375 18.28 3.25 7.76
CA THR A 375 17.62 4.53 7.49
C THR A 375 18.48 5.75 7.85
N SER A 376 19.71 5.54 8.35
CA SER A 376 20.57 6.65 8.78
C SER A 376 21.31 7.33 7.62
N LYS A 377 21.45 8.65 7.71
CA LYS A 377 22.28 9.44 6.77
C LYS A 377 23.78 9.05 6.87
N GLY A 378 24.24 8.57 8.04
CA GLY A 378 25.60 8.13 8.25
C GLY A 378 25.95 6.90 7.42
N TYR A 379 25.10 5.87 7.49
CA TYR A 379 25.21 4.66 6.70
C TYR A 379 25.17 4.97 5.19
N ALA A 380 24.19 5.76 4.77
CA ALA A 380 24.04 6.14 3.37
C ALA A 380 25.27 6.90 2.81
N ARG A 381 25.90 7.77 3.61
CA ARG A 381 27.16 8.42 3.22
C ARG A 381 28.31 7.42 3.03
N ALA A 382 28.39 6.39 3.88
CA ALA A 382 29.39 5.34 3.73
C ALA A 382 29.15 4.52 2.46
N VAL A 383 27.91 4.13 2.20
CA VAL A 383 27.52 3.41 0.98
C VAL A 383 27.74 4.25 -0.27
N ALA A 384 27.35 5.51 -0.29
CA ALA A 384 27.50 6.41 -1.45
C ALA A 384 28.97 6.57 -1.87
N LYS A 385 29.93 6.52 -0.94
CA LYS A 385 31.37 6.57 -1.24
C LYS A 385 31.87 5.32 -1.97
N THR A 386 31.18 4.21 -1.90
CA THR A 386 31.54 2.96 -2.60
C THR A 386 30.97 2.90 -4.02
N ILE A 387 30.09 3.80 -4.38
CA ILE A 387 29.49 3.86 -5.72
C ILE A 387 30.41 4.67 -6.64
N SER A 388 30.92 4.04 -7.69
CA SER A 388 31.64 4.74 -8.75
C SER A 388 30.75 5.75 -9.45
N ARG A 389 31.34 6.74 -10.12
CA ARG A 389 30.60 7.73 -10.90
C ARG A 389 30.52 7.40 -12.39
N ASP A 390 31.37 6.52 -12.87
CA ASP A 390 31.62 6.25 -14.27
C ASP A 390 31.52 4.78 -14.68
N HIS A 391 31.38 3.86 -13.70
CA HIS A 391 31.18 2.44 -13.98
C HIS A 391 30.24 1.76 -12.95
N ALA A 392 29.53 0.75 -13.43
CA ALA A 392 28.65 -0.07 -12.61
C ALA A 392 29.45 -1.06 -11.77
N ASP A 393 29.09 -1.20 -10.50
CA ASP A 393 29.63 -2.26 -9.65
C ASP A 393 28.92 -3.58 -9.96
N ALA A 394 29.67 -4.58 -10.41
CA ALA A 394 29.11 -5.89 -10.70
C ALA A 394 28.73 -6.64 -9.42
N THR A 395 27.52 -7.16 -9.35
CA THR A 395 27.12 -8.24 -8.45
C THR A 395 27.18 -9.57 -9.19
N THR A 396 27.15 -10.69 -8.48
CA THR A 396 27.14 -12.01 -9.11
C THR A 396 25.93 -12.14 -10.03
N ARG A 397 26.15 -12.33 -11.32
CA ARG A 397 25.11 -12.47 -12.33
C ARG A 397 24.43 -13.83 -12.18
N LEU A 398 23.24 -13.86 -11.59
CA LEU A 398 22.35 -14.99 -11.66
C LEU A 398 21.28 -14.68 -12.71
N ALA A 399 21.20 -15.50 -13.75
CA ALA A 399 20.12 -15.40 -14.71
C ALA A 399 18.81 -15.83 -14.04
N SER A 400 17.87 -14.91 -13.87
CA SER A 400 16.50 -15.22 -13.51
C SER A 400 15.57 -14.56 -14.52
N GLN A 401 14.55 -15.31 -14.95
CA GLN A 401 13.47 -14.73 -15.74
C GLN A 401 12.57 -13.94 -14.78
N LEU A 402 12.52 -12.63 -14.96
CA LEU A 402 11.60 -11.78 -14.20
C LEU A 402 10.22 -11.88 -14.81
N ARG A 403 9.22 -12.26 -14.01
CA ARG A 403 7.82 -12.08 -14.39
C ARG A 403 7.44 -10.60 -14.29
N GLU A 404 6.64 -10.12 -15.24
CA GLU A 404 6.01 -8.81 -15.13
C GLU A 404 4.88 -8.93 -14.11
N GLY A 405 5.01 -8.26 -12.95
CA GLY A 405 3.99 -8.19 -11.93
C GLY A 405 3.06 -7.01 -12.14
N ASN A 406 1.76 -7.28 -12.29
CA ASN A 406 0.68 -6.26 -12.29
C ASN A 406 -0.32 -6.49 -11.15
N GLU A 407 0.06 -7.29 -10.19
CA GLU A 407 -0.69 -7.72 -9.03
C GLU A 407 -0.66 -6.63 -7.96
N THR A 408 -1.57 -6.69 -6.98
CA THR A 408 -1.71 -5.63 -5.98
C THR A 408 -2.61 -4.49 -6.47
N THR A 409 -3.12 -3.68 -5.57
CA THR A 409 -3.78 -2.41 -5.87
C THR A 409 -3.38 -1.35 -4.86
N HIS A 410 -3.31 -0.11 -5.34
CA HIS A 410 -3.04 1.05 -4.50
C HIS A 410 -4.12 2.10 -4.68
N TYR A 411 -4.45 2.78 -3.59
CA TYR A 411 -5.30 3.97 -3.62
C TYR A 411 -4.87 5.01 -2.60
N SER A 412 -5.01 6.26 -3.01
CA SER A 412 -4.70 7.46 -2.23
C SER A 412 -5.97 8.26 -2.00
N VAL A 413 -6.13 8.81 -0.80
CA VAL A 413 -7.31 9.61 -0.39
C VAL A 413 -6.86 10.87 0.32
N VAL A 414 -7.48 12.01 -0.02
CA VAL A 414 -7.34 13.26 0.74
C VAL A 414 -8.73 13.87 0.89
N ASP A 415 -9.11 14.25 2.11
CA ASP A 415 -10.38 14.91 2.40
C ASP A 415 -10.24 16.44 2.53
N GLY A 416 -11.38 17.13 2.68
CA GLY A 416 -11.45 18.58 2.77
C GLY A 416 -10.79 19.20 4.02
N ALA A 417 -10.55 18.41 5.05
CA ALA A 417 -9.81 18.83 6.25
C ALA A 417 -8.29 18.66 6.08
N GLY A 418 -7.84 17.97 5.01
CA GLY A 418 -6.44 17.66 4.78
C GLY A 418 -5.97 16.36 5.46
N ASN A 419 -6.89 15.51 5.95
CA ASN A 419 -6.53 14.16 6.32
C ASN A 419 -6.15 13.39 5.07
N ALA A 420 -5.11 12.56 5.16
CA ALA A 420 -4.57 11.81 4.03
C ALA A 420 -4.40 10.33 4.39
N VAL A 421 -4.75 9.45 3.45
CA VAL A 421 -4.58 8.00 3.58
C VAL A 421 -3.94 7.45 2.31
N ALA A 422 -2.86 6.70 2.48
CA ALA A 422 -2.24 5.89 1.43
C ALA A 422 -2.41 4.41 1.78
N THR A 423 -3.00 3.63 0.89
CA THR A 423 -3.28 2.21 1.13
C THR A 423 -2.82 1.36 -0.03
N THR A 424 -2.09 0.30 0.30
CA THR A 424 -1.75 -0.75 -0.68
C THR A 424 -2.25 -2.08 -0.13
N THR A 425 -3.05 -2.80 -0.92
CA THR A 425 -3.63 -4.09 -0.56
C THR A 425 -3.49 -5.08 -1.71
N THR A 426 -3.47 -6.39 -1.41
CA THR A 426 -3.09 -7.40 -2.39
C THR A 426 -3.69 -8.77 -2.07
N LEU A 427 -3.68 -9.62 -3.08
CA LEU A 427 -3.79 -11.09 -2.97
C LEU A 427 -2.46 -11.78 -3.27
N ASN A 428 -1.39 -11.03 -3.57
CA ASN A 428 -0.09 -11.33 -4.14
C ASN A 428 -0.17 -11.43 -5.67
N ASP A 429 -0.51 -12.55 -6.28
CA ASP A 429 -0.76 -12.65 -7.74
C ASP A 429 -2.23 -12.31 -8.08
N LEU A 430 -2.55 -12.15 -9.37
CA LEU A 430 -3.91 -11.91 -9.85
C LEU A 430 -4.84 -13.05 -9.38
N TYR A 431 -5.92 -12.69 -8.68
CA TYR A 431 -6.86 -13.64 -8.04
C TYR A 431 -6.21 -14.55 -6.99
N GLY A 432 -5.02 -14.20 -6.50
CA GLY A 432 -4.29 -14.91 -5.46
C GLY A 432 -4.02 -16.36 -5.79
N SER A 433 -4.25 -17.26 -4.84
CA SER A 433 -4.08 -18.70 -5.00
C SER A 433 -5.05 -19.35 -5.99
N GLY A 434 -6.01 -18.61 -6.55
CA GLY A 434 -7.13 -19.13 -7.34
C GLY A 434 -8.23 -19.75 -6.49
N VAL A 435 -7.98 -20.01 -5.21
CA VAL A 435 -8.96 -20.60 -4.30
C VAL A 435 -10.07 -19.61 -3.99
N PHE A 436 -11.28 -19.94 -4.41
CA PHE A 436 -12.47 -19.13 -4.19
C PHE A 436 -13.30 -19.73 -3.05
N VAL A 437 -13.60 -18.93 -2.03
CA VAL A 437 -14.42 -19.36 -0.89
C VAL A 437 -15.89 -19.40 -1.31
N SER A 438 -16.35 -20.57 -1.75
CA SER A 438 -17.67 -20.79 -2.39
C SER A 438 -18.86 -20.39 -1.51
N GLY A 439 -18.73 -20.45 -0.20
CA GLY A 439 -19.78 -20.00 0.74
C GLY A 439 -19.81 -18.48 0.98
N ALA A 440 -18.73 -17.76 0.65
CA ALA A 440 -18.53 -16.36 1.00
C ALA A 440 -18.26 -15.43 -0.19
N GLY A 441 -17.81 -15.94 -1.33
CA GLY A 441 -17.78 -15.19 -2.59
C GLY A 441 -16.54 -14.33 -2.82
N PHE A 442 -15.37 -14.73 -2.33
CA PHE A 442 -14.10 -14.02 -2.55
C PHE A 442 -12.92 -15.00 -2.72
N PHE A 443 -11.82 -14.51 -3.32
CA PHE A 443 -10.58 -15.27 -3.48
C PHE A 443 -9.70 -15.17 -2.23
N LEU A 444 -8.89 -16.22 -2.00
CA LEU A 444 -7.80 -16.23 -1.03
C LEU A 444 -6.48 -15.89 -1.72
N ASN A 445 -5.58 -15.28 -0.96
CA ASN A 445 -4.26 -14.86 -1.39
C ASN A 445 -3.32 -16.05 -1.67
N ASP A 446 -2.22 -15.78 -2.37
CA ASP A 446 -1.03 -16.64 -2.49
C ASP A 446 0.21 -15.98 -1.88
N GLU A 447 0.01 -15.29 -0.78
CA GLU A 447 1.02 -14.46 -0.14
C GLU A 447 2.17 -15.26 0.49
N MET A 448 2.00 -16.58 0.67
CA MET A 448 3.07 -17.45 1.18
C MET A 448 4.29 -17.51 0.26
N ASP A 449 4.14 -17.16 -1.04
CA ASP A 449 5.25 -17.08 -2.01
C ASP A 449 6.22 -15.92 -1.71
N ASP A 450 5.76 -14.89 -0.99
CA ASP A 450 6.62 -13.77 -0.58
C ASP A 450 7.63 -14.15 0.51
N PHE A 451 7.48 -15.31 1.16
CA PHE A 451 8.52 -15.87 2.01
C PHE A 451 9.72 -16.40 1.22
N THR A 452 10.85 -16.49 1.90
CA THR A 452 11.98 -17.26 1.42
C THR A 452 11.70 -18.75 1.62
N ALA A 453 11.17 -19.40 0.60
CA ALA A 453 10.93 -20.85 0.64
C ALA A 453 12.26 -21.64 0.72
N ARG A 454 13.31 -21.13 0.07
CA ARG A 454 14.67 -21.64 0.15
C ARG A 454 15.66 -20.50 -0.06
N PRO A 455 16.58 -20.22 0.87
CA PRO A 455 17.61 -19.19 0.68
C PRO A 455 18.42 -19.41 -0.62
N GLY A 456 18.62 -18.34 -1.38
CA GLY A 456 19.32 -18.39 -2.67
C GLY A 456 18.46 -18.81 -3.85
N THR A 457 17.16 -19.10 -3.66
CA THR A 457 16.20 -19.42 -4.72
C THR A 457 15.24 -18.24 -4.92
N PRO A 458 14.97 -17.82 -6.17
CA PRO A 458 14.03 -16.73 -6.42
C PRO A 458 12.58 -17.15 -6.14
N ASN A 459 11.77 -16.21 -5.63
CA ASN A 459 10.32 -16.35 -5.62
C ASN A 459 9.73 -16.02 -7.01
N MET A 460 8.41 -15.97 -7.16
CA MET A 460 7.76 -15.68 -8.45
C MET A 460 8.16 -14.33 -9.06
N TYR A 461 8.60 -13.37 -8.26
CA TYR A 461 9.08 -12.05 -8.71
C TYR A 461 10.60 -11.99 -8.96
N GLY A 462 11.29 -13.11 -8.89
CA GLY A 462 12.74 -13.18 -9.04
C GLY A 462 13.53 -12.64 -7.86
N LEU A 463 12.88 -12.36 -6.71
CA LEU A 463 13.56 -11.92 -5.50
C LEU A 463 14.29 -13.08 -4.84
N ILE A 464 15.61 -12.93 -4.69
CA ILE A 464 16.45 -13.89 -3.98
C ILE A 464 16.71 -13.35 -2.57
N GLN A 465 16.01 -13.92 -1.59
CA GLN A 465 15.99 -13.41 -0.22
C GLN A 465 16.73 -14.34 0.75
N GLY A 466 17.18 -13.78 1.87
CA GLY A 466 17.88 -14.51 2.93
C GLY A 466 16.96 -15.16 3.96
N ALA A 467 17.57 -15.79 4.97
CA ALA A 467 16.87 -16.50 6.04
C ALA A 467 15.98 -15.61 6.93
N ALA A 468 16.23 -14.29 6.95
CA ALA A 468 15.40 -13.35 7.71
C ALA A 468 13.91 -13.43 7.35
N ASN A 469 13.61 -13.75 6.07
CA ASN A 469 12.25 -13.91 5.58
C ASN A 469 11.83 -15.39 5.39
N SER A 470 12.47 -16.37 6.04
CA SER A 470 12.04 -17.78 6.00
C SER A 470 10.69 -17.98 6.67
N ILE A 471 9.93 -18.98 6.21
CA ILE A 471 8.61 -19.34 6.74
C ILE A 471 8.72 -19.74 8.21
N ALA A 472 7.78 -19.24 9.03
CA ALA A 472 7.55 -19.69 10.40
C ALA A 472 6.05 -19.52 10.74
N PRO A 473 5.48 -20.38 11.59
CA PRO A 473 4.08 -20.28 12.04
C PRO A 473 3.75 -18.89 12.60
N GLY A 474 2.67 -18.27 12.14
CA GLY A 474 2.22 -16.96 12.60
C GLY A 474 3.05 -15.75 12.14
N LYS A 475 4.13 -15.96 11.38
CA LYS A 475 4.99 -14.89 10.85
C LYS A 475 4.35 -14.19 9.66
N ARG A 476 4.59 -12.88 9.53
CA ARG A 476 4.25 -12.10 8.34
C ARG A 476 5.38 -12.21 7.31
N MET A 477 5.01 -12.44 6.06
CA MET A 477 5.95 -12.41 4.94
C MET A 477 6.35 -10.97 4.59
N LEU A 478 7.62 -10.79 4.19
CA LEU A 478 8.16 -9.50 3.79
C LEU A 478 7.48 -8.97 2.53
N SER A 479 7.02 -7.74 2.56
CA SER A 479 6.34 -7.09 1.43
C SER A 479 7.19 -5.99 0.78
N ALA A 480 6.88 -5.66 -0.49
CA ALA A 480 7.40 -4.47 -1.18
C ALA A 480 6.38 -3.30 -1.23
N MET A 481 5.18 -3.47 -0.71
CA MET A 481 4.14 -2.43 -0.71
C MET A 481 4.60 -1.16 0.01
N SER A 482 4.48 0.00 -0.62
CA SER A 482 5.11 1.25 -0.21
C SER A 482 4.14 2.42 -0.12
N PRO A 483 3.01 2.30 0.62
CA PRO A 483 2.14 3.46 0.81
C PRO A 483 2.93 4.58 1.51
N THR A 484 2.93 5.78 0.91
CA THR A 484 3.77 6.89 1.37
C THR A 484 3.05 8.22 1.28
N ILE A 485 3.22 9.04 2.31
CA ILE A 485 2.76 10.43 2.37
C ILE A 485 3.99 11.33 2.46
N VAL A 486 4.07 12.35 1.61
CA VAL A 486 5.18 13.31 1.57
C VAL A 486 4.69 14.67 2.02
N LEU A 487 5.45 15.30 2.91
CA LEU A 487 5.23 16.67 3.37
C LEU A 487 6.31 17.59 2.79
N ASP A 488 5.92 18.82 2.48
CA ASP A 488 6.84 19.86 2.08
C ASP A 488 7.77 20.30 3.24
N PRO A 489 8.80 21.12 3.01
CA PRO A 489 9.71 21.58 4.08
C PRO A 489 9.02 22.39 5.20
N ARG A 490 7.77 22.82 5.01
CA ARG A 490 6.95 23.51 6.02
C ARG A 490 6.03 22.57 6.78
N GLY A 491 6.05 21.26 6.46
CA GLY A 491 5.18 20.24 7.08
C GLY A 491 3.78 20.13 6.47
N ASN A 492 3.48 20.83 5.36
CA ASN A 492 2.20 20.69 4.68
C ASN A 492 2.17 19.43 3.81
N LEU A 493 0.97 18.87 3.63
CA LEU A 493 0.77 17.77 2.70
C LEU A 493 1.19 18.19 1.29
N LEU A 494 2.08 17.40 0.66
CA LEU A 494 2.51 17.60 -0.72
C LEU A 494 1.98 16.48 -1.63
N LEU A 495 2.23 15.23 -1.26
CA LEU A 495 1.95 14.07 -2.12
C LEU A 495 1.49 12.89 -1.27
N VAL A 496 0.47 12.17 -1.75
CA VAL A 496 0.06 10.84 -1.28
C VAL A 496 0.25 9.89 -2.43
N THR A 497 1.02 8.82 -2.25
CA THR A 497 1.43 7.95 -3.35
C THR A 497 1.73 6.54 -2.89
N GLY A 498 1.73 5.63 -3.83
CA GLY A 498 2.11 4.24 -3.76
C GLY A 498 1.75 3.56 -5.08
N ALA A 499 2.12 2.30 -5.22
CA ALA A 499 1.95 1.58 -6.46
C ALA A 499 1.58 0.12 -6.24
N ARG A 500 1.19 -0.56 -7.33
CA ARG A 500 1.07 -2.01 -7.48
C ARG A 500 2.17 -2.53 -8.42
N GLY A 501 2.56 -3.82 -8.32
CA GLY A 501 3.53 -4.45 -9.24
C GLY A 501 4.71 -5.12 -8.55
N GLY A 502 4.50 -5.86 -7.45
CA GLY A 502 5.53 -6.61 -6.73
C GLY A 502 6.71 -5.71 -6.29
N PRO A 503 7.97 -6.13 -6.45
CA PRO A 503 9.14 -5.35 -6.04
C PRO A 503 9.29 -4.02 -6.81
N ARG A 504 8.67 -3.89 -7.99
CA ARG A 504 8.66 -2.67 -8.80
C ARG A 504 7.86 -1.53 -8.15
N ILE A 505 7.02 -1.84 -7.14
CA ILE A 505 6.34 -0.85 -6.30
C ILE A 505 7.34 0.13 -5.69
N ILE A 506 8.46 -0.37 -5.17
CA ILE A 506 9.54 0.45 -4.57
C ILE A 506 10.10 1.42 -5.61
N SER A 507 10.39 0.93 -6.82
CA SER A 507 10.95 1.74 -7.91
C SER A 507 9.98 2.81 -8.38
N ALA A 508 8.70 2.47 -8.60
CA ALA A 508 7.69 3.43 -9.06
C ALA A 508 7.43 4.51 -8.00
N THR A 509 7.20 4.11 -6.74
CA THR A 509 6.93 5.06 -5.66
C THR A 509 8.10 6.00 -5.43
N SER A 510 9.34 5.48 -5.39
CA SER A 510 10.52 6.32 -5.22
C SER A 510 10.73 7.29 -6.39
N GLN A 511 10.56 6.84 -7.63
CA GLN A 511 10.77 7.70 -8.80
C GLN A 511 9.70 8.79 -8.92
N ILE A 512 8.43 8.50 -8.58
CA ILE A 512 7.39 9.55 -8.52
C ILE A 512 7.77 10.62 -7.50
N ILE A 513 8.21 10.23 -6.30
CA ILE A 513 8.65 11.18 -5.26
C ILE A 513 9.86 11.99 -5.75
N LEU A 514 10.87 11.33 -6.34
CA LEU A 514 12.06 11.98 -6.89
C LEU A 514 11.72 12.94 -8.03
N ASN A 515 10.79 12.58 -8.93
CA ASN A 515 10.33 13.42 -10.02
C ASN A 515 9.65 14.70 -9.51
N VAL A 516 8.85 14.58 -8.44
CA VAL A 516 8.19 15.73 -7.80
C VAL A 516 9.19 16.62 -7.07
N ILE A 517 10.18 16.05 -6.36
CA ILE A 517 11.12 16.81 -5.50
C ILE A 517 12.32 17.31 -6.32
N ASP A 518 13.04 16.41 -6.99
CA ASP A 518 14.30 16.72 -7.68
C ASP A 518 14.08 17.49 -8.98
N HIS A 519 13.06 17.05 -9.76
CA HIS A 519 12.79 17.59 -11.10
C HIS A 519 11.61 18.56 -11.11
N ARG A 520 10.92 18.76 -9.99
CA ARG A 520 9.78 19.68 -9.84
C ARG A 520 8.66 19.44 -10.86
N MET A 521 8.46 18.19 -11.27
CA MET A 521 7.45 17.82 -12.24
C MET A 521 6.04 18.03 -11.73
N SER A 522 5.08 18.27 -12.63
CA SER A 522 3.65 18.17 -12.36
C SER A 522 3.30 16.75 -11.93
N LEU A 523 2.11 16.54 -11.33
CA LEU A 523 1.67 15.18 -11.00
C LEU A 523 1.59 14.31 -12.28
N PHE A 524 1.04 14.88 -13.36
CA PHE A 524 0.94 14.19 -14.64
C PHE A 524 2.33 13.76 -15.16
N ASP A 525 3.29 14.68 -15.21
CA ASP A 525 4.64 14.36 -15.71
C ASP A 525 5.34 13.33 -14.80
N ALA A 526 5.23 13.50 -13.46
CA ALA A 526 5.87 12.60 -12.50
C ALA A 526 5.34 11.16 -12.60
N MET A 527 4.02 11.01 -12.81
CA MET A 527 3.36 9.72 -12.97
C MET A 527 3.62 9.09 -14.36
N SER A 528 3.70 9.93 -15.37
CA SER A 528 3.86 9.53 -16.78
C SER A 528 5.31 9.27 -17.16
N ALA A 529 6.27 9.79 -16.41
CA ALA A 529 7.70 9.64 -16.69
C ALA A 529 8.09 8.16 -16.86
N PRO A 530 8.98 7.86 -17.83
CA PRO A 530 9.52 6.52 -17.97
C PRO A 530 10.28 6.11 -16.72
N ARG A 531 10.15 4.85 -16.33
CA ARG A 531 10.72 4.30 -15.11
C ARG A 531 11.82 3.30 -15.40
N ILE A 532 12.69 3.13 -14.40
CA ILE A 532 13.68 2.05 -14.36
C ILE A 532 13.45 1.18 -13.13
N HIS A 533 13.96 -0.04 -13.17
CA HIS A 533 13.93 -0.98 -12.06
C HIS A 533 15.25 -1.72 -11.93
N HIS A 534 15.74 -1.83 -10.68
CA HIS A 534 16.89 -2.65 -10.33
C HIS A 534 16.67 -3.24 -8.93
N GLN A 535 16.67 -4.57 -8.80
CA GLN A 535 16.38 -5.26 -7.54
C GLN A 535 17.60 -6.07 -7.00
N SER A 536 18.82 -5.65 -7.36
CA SER A 536 20.10 -6.30 -7.05
C SER A 536 20.34 -7.55 -7.92
N LEU A 537 19.47 -8.53 -7.88
CA LEU A 537 19.54 -9.75 -8.70
C LEU A 537 18.19 -9.92 -9.45
N PRO A 538 18.25 -10.18 -10.77
CA PRO A 538 19.44 -10.15 -11.62
C PRO A 538 20.11 -8.78 -11.62
N ASP A 539 21.45 -8.75 -11.79
CA ASP A 539 22.23 -7.50 -11.85
C ASP A 539 22.03 -6.83 -13.21
N SER A 540 20.92 -6.16 -13.34
CA SER A 540 20.49 -5.51 -14.59
C SER A 540 19.47 -4.41 -14.35
N ILE A 541 19.43 -3.42 -15.22
CA ILE A 541 18.47 -2.34 -15.22
C ILE A 541 17.32 -2.69 -16.16
N GLY A 542 16.13 -2.92 -15.63
CA GLY A 542 14.91 -2.94 -16.43
C GLY A 542 14.51 -1.51 -16.80
N VAL A 543 14.24 -1.24 -18.05
CA VAL A 543 13.79 0.06 -18.56
C VAL A 543 12.48 -0.08 -19.31
N GLU A 544 11.61 0.92 -19.23
CA GLU A 544 10.38 0.89 -20.02
C GLU A 544 10.69 1.15 -21.50
N THR A 545 10.17 0.31 -22.38
CA THR A 545 10.40 0.35 -23.84
C THR A 545 10.10 1.73 -24.40
N GLY A 546 11.08 2.32 -25.10
CA GLY A 546 10.99 3.67 -25.66
C GLY A 546 11.14 4.81 -24.65
N GLY A 547 11.35 4.50 -23.36
CA GLY A 547 11.48 5.48 -22.28
C GLY A 547 12.88 6.07 -22.09
N ILE A 548 13.88 5.57 -22.81
CA ILE A 548 15.28 6.03 -22.72
C ILE A 548 15.82 6.27 -24.12
N GLU A 549 16.53 7.40 -24.32
CA GLU A 549 17.19 7.73 -25.59
C GLU A 549 18.33 6.74 -25.88
N ARG A 550 18.54 6.43 -27.16
CA ARG A 550 19.55 5.46 -27.61
C ARG A 550 20.96 5.82 -27.13
N SER A 551 21.35 7.08 -27.22
CA SER A 551 22.63 7.57 -26.74
C SER A 551 22.86 7.36 -25.25
N VAL A 552 21.78 7.45 -24.44
CA VAL A 552 21.81 7.17 -23.00
C VAL A 552 21.99 5.67 -22.74
N LEU A 553 21.31 4.80 -23.51
CA LEU A 553 21.49 3.34 -23.41
C LEU A 553 22.93 2.93 -23.75
N GLU A 554 23.49 3.50 -24.84
CA GLU A 554 24.90 3.28 -25.22
C GLU A 554 25.86 3.71 -24.12
N ARG A 555 25.63 4.87 -23.50
CA ARG A 555 26.44 5.35 -22.38
C ARG A 555 26.33 4.45 -21.14
N LEU A 556 25.14 3.99 -20.78
CA LEU A 556 24.95 3.04 -19.67
C LEU A 556 25.68 1.72 -19.93
N THR A 557 25.67 1.23 -21.16
CA THR A 557 26.42 0.02 -21.58
C THR A 557 27.93 0.24 -21.44
N GLN A 558 28.45 1.41 -21.86
CA GLN A 558 29.86 1.78 -21.66
C GLN A 558 30.25 1.84 -20.18
N MET A 559 29.32 2.26 -19.32
CA MET A 559 29.49 2.22 -17.85
C MET A 559 29.41 0.80 -17.27
N GLY A 560 29.16 -0.22 -18.08
CA GLY A 560 29.11 -1.62 -17.66
C GLY A 560 27.73 -2.09 -17.17
N HIS A 561 26.66 -1.29 -17.32
CA HIS A 561 25.32 -1.75 -17.02
C HIS A 561 24.79 -2.72 -18.08
N TYR A 562 24.13 -3.78 -17.60
CA TYR A 562 23.27 -4.58 -18.46
C TYR A 562 21.84 -4.01 -18.42
N VAL A 563 21.28 -3.66 -19.57
CA VAL A 563 19.95 -3.04 -19.68
C VAL A 563 19.02 -3.94 -20.48
N TYR A 564 17.75 -4.10 -20.04
CA TYR A 564 16.72 -4.87 -20.72
C TYR A 564 15.39 -4.15 -20.71
N ASP A 565 14.56 -4.40 -21.74
CA ASP A 565 13.27 -3.76 -21.92
C ASP A 565 12.17 -4.41 -21.09
N LEU A 566 11.26 -3.56 -20.58
CA LEU A 566 10.03 -3.93 -19.91
C LEU A 566 8.85 -3.17 -20.54
N ARG A 567 7.69 -3.81 -20.64
CA ARG A 567 6.46 -3.15 -21.14
C ARG A 567 5.97 -2.06 -20.20
N GLY A 568 6.11 -2.26 -18.89
CA GLY A 568 5.72 -1.31 -17.86
C GLY A 568 6.33 -1.64 -16.51
N ILE A 569 6.59 -0.60 -15.72
CA ILE A 569 7.15 -0.73 -14.37
C ILE A 569 6.14 -0.22 -13.37
N ALA A 570 5.35 -1.12 -12.82
CA ALA A 570 4.34 -0.86 -11.79
C ALA A 570 3.22 0.11 -12.28
N SER A 571 2.19 0.26 -11.48
CA SER A 571 1.12 1.23 -11.71
C SER A 571 0.77 1.90 -10.38
N ALA A 572 0.77 3.22 -10.35
CA ALA A 572 0.58 4.02 -9.16
C ALA A 572 -0.78 4.72 -9.14
N ALA A 573 -1.24 5.13 -7.96
CA ALA A 573 -2.36 6.04 -7.81
C ALA A 573 -1.99 7.14 -6.82
N SER A 574 -1.89 8.38 -7.29
CA SER A 574 -1.30 9.45 -6.49
C SER A 574 -2.18 10.70 -6.45
N ILE A 575 -2.03 11.46 -5.35
CA ILE A 575 -2.66 12.75 -5.16
C ILE A 575 -1.58 13.76 -4.80
N MET A 576 -1.55 14.90 -5.46
CA MET A 576 -0.63 16.00 -5.16
C MET A 576 -1.40 17.28 -4.83
N ARG A 577 -0.96 17.98 -3.79
CA ARG A 577 -1.48 19.32 -3.48
C ARG A 577 -1.03 20.31 -4.53
N VAL A 578 -1.97 21.08 -5.05
CA VAL A 578 -1.75 22.16 -6.00
C VAL A 578 -2.42 23.44 -5.51
N LYS A 579 -2.22 24.56 -6.21
CA LYS A 579 -2.90 25.82 -5.86
C LYS A 579 -4.43 25.65 -5.94
N GLY A 580 -5.11 25.95 -4.87
CA GLY A 580 -6.57 25.88 -4.78
C GLY A 580 -7.17 24.49 -4.59
N GLY A 581 -6.37 23.44 -4.35
CA GLY A 581 -6.91 22.09 -4.14
C GLY A 581 -5.88 20.98 -4.35
N TYR A 582 -6.34 19.91 -5.00
CA TYR A 582 -5.59 18.70 -5.23
C TYR A 582 -5.69 18.25 -6.70
N GLU A 583 -4.63 17.70 -7.22
CA GLU A 583 -4.66 16.87 -8.42
C GLU A 583 -4.54 15.40 -8.03
N GLY A 584 -5.38 14.53 -8.60
CA GLY A 584 -5.32 13.09 -8.44
C GLY A 584 -5.19 12.41 -9.78
N MET A 585 -4.47 11.30 -9.81
CA MET A 585 -4.25 10.53 -11.03
C MET A 585 -4.05 9.05 -10.70
N ASP A 586 -4.69 8.19 -11.49
CA ASP A 586 -4.27 6.81 -11.67
C ASP A 586 -3.21 6.77 -12.79
N ASP A 587 -2.33 5.79 -12.72
CA ASP A 587 -1.21 5.64 -13.67
C ASP A 587 -1.72 5.47 -15.11
N PRO A 588 -1.13 6.15 -16.10
CA PRO A 588 -1.48 5.94 -17.50
C PRO A 588 -1.18 4.52 -18.02
N ARG A 589 -0.44 3.71 -17.22
CA ARG A 589 -0.20 2.28 -17.49
C ARG A 589 -1.37 1.40 -17.06
N SER A 590 -2.37 1.96 -16.38
CA SER A 590 -3.60 1.28 -15.90
C SER A 590 -4.86 1.97 -16.42
N HIS A 591 -6.02 1.47 -15.99
CA HIS A 591 -7.34 1.94 -16.45
C HIS A 591 -8.25 2.39 -15.29
N GLY A 592 -7.66 2.83 -14.18
CA GLY A 592 -8.37 3.36 -13.05
C GLY A 592 -8.80 4.82 -13.21
N GLY A 593 -8.70 5.60 -12.16
CA GLY A 593 -9.01 7.03 -12.24
C GLY A 593 -8.96 7.73 -10.89
N ALA A 594 -9.10 9.05 -10.96
CA ALA A 594 -9.30 9.89 -9.79
C ALA A 594 -10.69 10.54 -9.83
N VAL A 595 -11.32 10.66 -8.67
CA VAL A 595 -12.65 11.26 -8.48
C VAL A 595 -12.61 12.17 -7.26
N GLY A 596 -13.03 13.43 -7.45
CA GLY A 596 -13.05 14.43 -6.39
C GLY A 596 -14.14 15.49 -6.58
N PHE A 597 -14.14 16.49 -5.72
CA PHE A 597 -15.08 17.61 -5.74
C PHE A 597 -14.49 18.82 -4.99
#